data_f158eb82d61de214d035b477f05efc01
#
_entry.id   f158eb82d61de214d035b477f05efc01
#
_cell.length_a   1.000
_cell.length_b   1.000
_cell.length_c   1.000
_cell.angle_alpha   90.00
_cell.angle_beta   90.00
_cell.angle_gamma   90.00
#
_symmetry.space_group_name_H-M   'P 1'
#
loop_
_entity.id
_entity.type
_entity.pdbx_description
1 polymer ?
#
loop_
_entity_poly.entity_id
_entity_poly.type
_entity_poly.pdbx_seq_one_letter_code
_entity_poly.pdbx_strand_id
1 'polypeptide(L)'
;TNTPWEERHAYIIHEKDKEGKFGNLIADLEKKLHVSPFWGMDHQYEWLFTQPDSNLLVNMKNFKDGEKVFDATLKMKRSPFTKKGLIKQVARFPLITMIVVFRIHWQAFKLWLKKAPFFIHPDKADLIKEN
;
A
#
# COMPACT_ATOMS: atom_id res chain seq x y z
N THR A 1 -7.73 0.66 -0.78
CA THR A 1 -8.49 1.72 -1.47
C THR A 1 -7.55 2.57 -2.29
N ASN A 2 -7.89 2.80 -3.54
CA ASN A 2 -7.17 3.68 -4.44
C ASN A 2 -8.01 4.94 -4.72
N THR A 3 -7.53 6.09 -4.30
CA THR A 3 -8.28 7.36 -4.41
C THR A 3 -8.51 7.82 -5.86
N PRO A 4 -7.54 7.73 -6.80
CA PRO A 4 -7.74 8.20 -8.17
C PRO A 4 -8.85 7.49 -8.95
N TRP A 5 -9.11 6.21 -8.62
CA TRP A 5 -10.13 5.40 -9.31
C TRP A 5 -11.27 4.93 -8.40
N GLU A 6 -11.27 5.35 -7.12
CA GLU A 6 -12.25 4.97 -6.09
C GLU A 6 -12.36 3.45 -5.87
N GLU A 7 -11.36 2.71 -6.31
CA GLU A 7 -11.32 1.26 -6.23
C GLU A 7 -11.01 0.80 -4.81
N ARG A 8 -11.72 -0.23 -4.34
CA ARG A 8 -11.50 -0.86 -3.03
C ARG A 8 -11.39 -2.35 -3.19
N HIS A 9 -10.35 -2.93 -2.64
CA HIS A 9 -10.18 -4.37 -2.57
C HIS A 9 -9.77 -4.80 -1.17
N ALA A 10 -10.41 -5.84 -0.64
CA ALA A 10 -10.07 -6.45 0.64
C ALA A 10 -9.32 -7.76 0.38
N TYR A 11 -8.12 -7.86 0.94
CA TYR A 11 -7.38 -9.11 1.00
C TYR A 11 -7.66 -9.76 2.35
N ILE A 12 -8.16 -11.00 2.32
CA ILE A 12 -8.42 -11.80 3.51
C ILE A 12 -7.25 -12.75 3.67
N ILE A 13 -6.56 -12.67 4.80
CA ILE A 13 -5.41 -13.48 5.14
C ILE A 13 -5.77 -14.33 6.34
N HIS A 14 -5.70 -15.64 6.21
CA HIS A 14 -5.95 -16.59 7.29
C HIS A 14 -4.67 -16.96 8.01
N GLU A 15 -4.78 -17.21 9.31
CA GLU A 15 -3.68 -17.67 10.17
C GLU A 15 -3.03 -18.98 9.67
N LYS A 16 -3.77 -19.74 8.85
CA LYS A 16 -3.31 -21.01 8.25
C LYS A 16 -2.51 -20.84 6.95
N ASP A 17 -2.42 -19.63 6.41
CA ASP A 17 -1.88 -19.45 5.04
C ASP A 17 -0.37 -19.65 4.96
N LYS A 18 0.40 -19.33 5.96
CA LYS A 18 1.78 -19.80 6.20
C LYS A 18 2.29 -19.27 7.55
N GLU A 19 2.56 -20.12 8.50
CA GLU A 19 3.32 -19.73 9.68
C GLU A 19 4.79 -19.51 9.31
N GLY A 20 5.22 -18.25 9.35
CA GLY A 20 6.62 -17.90 9.30
C GLY A 20 7.34 -18.25 10.62
N LYS A 21 8.67 -18.27 10.61
CA LYS A 21 9.46 -18.42 11.84
C LYS A 21 9.02 -17.38 12.88
N PHE A 22 8.93 -17.77 14.14
CA PHE A 22 8.57 -16.93 15.30
C PHE A 22 7.11 -16.42 15.33
N GLY A 23 6.14 -17.17 14.81
CA GLY A 23 4.72 -16.80 14.85
C GLY A 23 4.36 -15.63 13.93
N ASN A 24 5.19 -15.29 12.96
CA ASN A 24 4.88 -14.31 11.93
C ASN A 24 3.95 -14.93 10.89
N LEU A 25 3.00 -14.14 10.37
CA LEU A 25 2.14 -14.53 9.28
C LEU A 25 2.75 -14.08 7.95
N ILE A 26 2.91 -15.00 7.01
CA ILE A 26 3.35 -14.71 5.64
C ILE A 26 2.21 -15.06 4.69
N ALA A 27 1.86 -14.17 3.80
CA ALA A 27 0.82 -14.39 2.80
C ALA A 27 1.31 -13.96 1.41
N ASP A 28 1.16 -14.87 0.45
CA ASP A 28 1.42 -14.59 -0.98
C ASP A 28 0.09 -14.28 -1.65
N LEU A 29 -0.03 -13.12 -2.26
CA LEU A 29 -1.26 -12.63 -2.86
C LEU A 29 -1.01 -12.06 -4.26
N GLU A 30 -1.92 -12.37 -5.17
CA GLU A 30 -1.94 -11.70 -6.48
C GLU A 30 -2.42 -10.25 -6.33
N LYS A 31 -1.82 -9.37 -7.11
CA LYS A 31 -2.24 -7.97 -7.16
C LYS A 31 -3.61 -7.85 -7.83
N LYS A 32 -4.63 -7.48 -7.06
CA LYS A 32 -6.00 -7.25 -7.54
C LYS A 32 -6.41 -5.78 -7.52
N LEU A 33 -5.66 -4.92 -6.81
CA LEU A 33 -5.93 -3.50 -6.72
C LEU A 33 -4.96 -2.71 -7.59
N HIS A 34 -5.47 -1.89 -8.48
CA HIS A 34 -4.66 -0.96 -9.29
C HIS A 34 -4.23 0.24 -8.43
N VAL A 35 -3.05 0.17 -7.83
CA VAL A 35 -2.59 1.14 -6.81
C VAL A 35 -1.96 2.37 -7.44
N SER A 36 -1.31 2.22 -8.59
CA SER A 36 -0.53 3.29 -9.22
C SER A 36 -0.63 3.24 -10.73
N PRO A 37 -0.81 4.38 -11.41
CA PRO A 37 -0.79 4.45 -12.87
C PRO A 37 0.58 4.13 -13.49
N PHE A 38 1.64 4.04 -12.67
CA PHE A 38 2.99 3.76 -13.13
C PHE A 38 3.39 2.28 -13.00
N TRP A 39 2.46 1.42 -12.50
CA TRP A 39 2.68 -0.01 -12.27
C TRP A 39 1.50 -0.83 -12.78
N GLY A 40 1.75 -1.75 -13.70
CA GLY A 40 0.73 -2.66 -14.24
C GLY A 40 0.13 -3.60 -13.19
N MET A 41 -0.75 -4.50 -13.61
CA MET A 41 -1.41 -5.50 -12.73
C MET A 41 -0.58 -6.78 -12.57
N ASP A 42 0.40 -7.00 -13.42
CA ASP A 42 1.24 -8.20 -13.48
C ASP A 42 2.29 -8.24 -12.36
N HIS A 43 1.80 -8.35 -11.12
CA HIS A 43 2.63 -8.34 -9.91
C HIS A 43 2.10 -9.30 -8.85
N GLN A 44 3.02 -9.86 -8.07
CA GLN A 44 2.74 -10.69 -6.90
C GLN A 44 3.17 -9.98 -5.62
N TYR A 45 2.36 -10.07 -4.59
CA TYR A 45 2.64 -9.51 -3.27
C TYR A 45 2.99 -10.60 -2.27
N GLU A 46 4.12 -10.46 -1.59
CA GLU A 46 4.43 -11.17 -0.37
C GLU A 46 4.24 -10.24 0.83
N TRP A 47 3.35 -10.61 1.73
CA TRP A 47 3.09 -9.87 2.97
C TRP A 47 3.65 -10.62 4.16
N LEU A 48 4.31 -9.90 5.06
CA LEU A 48 4.78 -10.39 6.34
C LEU A 48 4.19 -9.52 7.45
N PHE A 49 3.56 -10.17 8.42
CA PHE A 49 3.02 -9.54 9.62
C PHE A 49 3.66 -10.16 10.85
N THR A 50 4.19 -9.36 11.75
CA THR A 50 4.56 -9.85 13.08
C THR A 50 3.34 -9.91 13.98
N GLN A 51 3.38 -10.73 15.03
CA GLN A 51 2.31 -10.72 16.02
C GLN A 51 2.16 -9.31 16.63
N PRO A 52 0.92 -8.79 16.77
CA PRO A 52 0.66 -7.52 17.40
C PRO A 52 0.94 -7.60 18.92
N ASP A 53 2.05 -7.00 19.35
CA ASP A 53 2.41 -6.86 20.75
C ASP A 53 2.81 -5.41 21.04
N SER A 54 3.92 -5.14 21.70
CA SER A 54 4.47 -3.81 21.92
C SER A 54 4.88 -3.11 20.64
N ASN A 55 5.25 -3.88 19.62
CA ASN A 55 5.53 -3.41 18.28
C ASN A 55 4.80 -4.29 17.26
N LEU A 56 4.41 -3.69 16.14
CA LEU A 56 3.89 -4.39 14.98
C LEU A 56 4.70 -3.95 13.76
N LEU A 57 5.19 -4.94 13.01
CA LEU A 57 5.85 -4.73 11.73
C LEU A 57 5.00 -5.37 10.64
N VAL A 58 4.72 -4.60 9.61
CA VAL A 58 4.09 -5.08 8.38
C VAL A 58 5.06 -4.79 7.24
N ASN A 59 5.48 -5.82 6.53
CA ASN A 59 6.31 -5.67 5.34
C ASN A 59 5.56 -6.21 4.13
N MET A 60 5.55 -5.46 3.06
CA MET A 60 5.00 -5.83 1.77
C MET A 60 6.12 -5.81 0.73
N LYS A 61 6.36 -6.92 0.09
CA LYS A 61 7.25 -7.02 -1.07
C LYS A 61 6.42 -7.19 -2.33
N ASN A 62 6.86 -6.56 -3.38
CA ASN A 62 6.25 -6.64 -4.71
C ASN A 62 7.23 -7.27 -5.68
N PHE A 63 6.79 -8.32 -6.36
CA PHE A 63 7.57 -9.06 -7.34
C PHE A 63 6.94 -8.92 -8.72
N LYS A 64 7.79 -8.81 -9.72
CA LYS A 64 7.44 -8.91 -11.14
C LYS A 64 8.43 -9.84 -11.82
N ASP A 65 7.92 -10.82 -12.58
CA ASP A 65 8.73 -11.84 -13.28
C ASP A 65 9.74 -12.56 -12.35
N GLY A 66 9.34 -12.77 -11.07
CA GLY A 66 10.18 -13.39 -10.04
C GLY A 66 11.22 -12.47 -9.39
N GLU A 67 11.39 -11.24 -9.87
CA GLU A 67 12.30 -10.25 -9.29
C GLU A 67 11.59 -9.30 -8.33
N LYS A 68 12.24 -9.00 -7.19
CA LYS A 68 11.71 -8.02 -6.25
C LYS A 68 11.92 -6.61 -6.79
N VAL A 69 10.82 -5.95 -7.14
CA VAL A 69 10.84 -4.59 -7.72
C VAL A 69 10.59 -3.50 -6.71
N PHE A 70 9.94 -3.81 -5.59
CA PHE A 70 9.62 -2.84 -4.56
C PHE A 70 9.41 -3.52 -3.21
N ASP A 71 9.77 -2.85 -2.13
CA ASP A 71 9.33 -3.23 -0.79
C ASP A 71 8.89 -2.01 0.03
N ALA A 72 7.97 -2.24 0.96
CA ALA A 72 7.50 -1.24 1.89
C ALA A 72 7.39 -1.85 3.29
N THR A 73 7.92 -1.16 4.29
CA THR A 73 7.85 -1.61 5.68
C THR A 73 7.17 -0.56 6.54
N LEU A 74 6.12 -0.97 7.22
CA LEU A 74 5.43 -0.19 8.24
C LEU A 74 5.83 -0.73 9.63
N LYS A 75 6.42 0.14 10.44
CA LYS A 75 6.74 -0.15 11.84
C LYS A 75 5.84 0.68 12.74
N MET A 76 5.11 0.02 13.61
CA MET A 76 4.21 0.64 14.57
C MET A 76 4.61 0.28 15.99
N LYS A 77 4.51 1.24 16.90
CA LYS A 77 4.71 1.05 18.34
C LYS A 77 3.39 1.23 19.05
N ARG A 78 3.05 0.25 19.89
CA ARG A 78 1.85 0.33 20.72
C ARG A 78 1.92 1.55 21.66
N SER A 79 0.85 2.30 21.73
CA SER A 79 0.69 3.42 22.66
C SER A 79 -0.64 3.27 23.40
N PRO A 80 -0.71 3.61 24.72
CA PRO A 80 -1.97 3.60 25.44
C PRO A 80 -2.98 4.54 24.81
N PHE A 81 -4.21 4.05 24.61
CA PHE A 81 -5.29 4.86 24.10
C PHE A 81 -5.87 5.73 25.22
N THR A 82 -5.34 6.94 25.37
CA THR A 82 -5.77 7.91 26.38
C THR A 82 -6.26 9.20 25.71
N LYS A 83 -7.20 9.91 26.37
CA LYS A 83 -7.69 11.21 25.88
C LYS A 83 -6.55 12.20 25.63
N LYS A 84 -5.60 12.31 26.57
CA LYS A 84 -4.42 13.17 26.43
C LYS A 84 -3.52 12.74 25.26
N GLY A 85 -3.30 11.42 25.09
CA GLY A 85 -2.53 10.87 23.98
C GLY A 85 -3.17 11.19 22.63
N LEU A 86 -4.48 11.06 22.51
CA LEU A 86 -5.22 11.38 21.29
C LEU A 86 -5.11 12.86 20.93
N ILE A 87 -5.37 13.76 21.90
CA ILE A 87 -5.24 15.22 21.68
C ILE A 87 -3.82 15.58 21.24
N LYS A 88 -2.79 15.00 21.90
CA LYS A 88 -1.39 15.21 21.52
C LYS A 88 -1.10 14.77 20.08
N GLN A 89 -1.64 13.65 19.63
CA GLN A 89 -1.45 13.17 18.25
C GLN A 89 -2.15 14.09 17.24
N VAL A 90 -3.39 14.50 17.51
CA VAL A 90 -4.12 15.45 16.65
C VAL A 90 -3.39 16.80 16.56
N ALA A 91 -2.89 17.31 17.68
CA ALA A 91 -2.13 18.57 17.70
C ALA A 91 -0.77 18.47 17.01
N ARG A 92 -0.12 17.27 17.05
CA ARG A 92 1.18 17.04 16.42
C ARG A 92 1.09 16.92 14.90
N PHE A 93 -0.04 16.45 14.38
CA PHE A 93 -0.24 16.19 12.96
C PHE A 93 -1.44 16.94 12.39
N PRO A 94 -1.50 18.29 12.60
CA PRO A 94 -2.55 19.08 11.96
C PRO A 94 -2.40 18.98 10.43
N LEU A 95 -3.52 18.91 9.74
CA LEU A 95 -3.55 18.91 8.27
C LEU A 95 -2.76 17.77 7.59
N ILE A 96 -2.53 16.66 8.29
CA ILE A 96 -1.76 15.53 7.73
C ILE A 96 -2.32 15.07 6.38
N THR A 97 -3.64 15.08 6.22
CA THR A 97 -4.29 14.70 4.96
C THR A 97 -3.89 15.62 3.82
N MET A 98 -3.83 16.94 4.05
CA MET A 98 -3.40 17.89 3.03
C MET A 98 -1.94 17.71 2.65
N ILE A 99 -1.07 17.45 3.65
CA ILE A 99 0.36 17.18 3.41
C ILE A 99 0.53 15.91 2.59
N VAL A 100 -0.22 14.85 2.89
CA VAL A 100 -0.18 13.58 2.14
C VAL A 100 -0.65 13.81 0.70
N VAL A 101 -1.78 14.49 0.49
CA VAL A 101 -2.30 14.80 -0.85
C VAL A 101 -1.28 15.61 -1.65
N PHE A 102 -0.71 16.65 -1.06
CA PHE A 102 0.34 17.46 -1.72
C PHE A 102 1.55 16.59 -2.11
N ARG A 103 2.03 15.73 -1.21
CA ARG A 103 3.18 14.84 -1.48
C ARG A 103 2.89 13.85 -2.60
N ILE A 104 1.69 13.29 -2.67
CA ILE A 104 1.28 12.37 -3.74
C ILE A 104 1.35 13.08 -5.09
N HIS A 105 0.72 14.26 -5.21
CA HIS A 105 0.74 15.03 -6.46
C HIS A 105 2.14 15.50 -6.84
N TRP A 106 2.96 15.88 -5.86
CA TRP A 106 4.34 16.25 -6.10
C TRP A 106 5.20 15.10 -6.64
N GLN A 107 5.00 13.88 -6.11
CA GLN A 107 5.69 12.70 -6.64
C GLN A 107 5.19 12.32 -8.03
N ALA A 108 3.88 12.37 -8.26
CA ALA A 108 3.31 12.14 -9.59
C ALA A 108 3.86 13.13 -10.62
N PHE A 109 3.95 14.41 -10.28
CA PHE A 109 4.56 15.43 -11.12
C PHE A 109 6.03 15.14 -11.45
N LYS A 110 6.83 14.72 -10.46
CA LYS A 110 8.23 14.32 -10.69
C LYS A 110 8.33 13.11 -11.64
N LEU A 111 7.47 12.12 -11.50
CA LEU A 111 7.44 10.96 -12.37
C LEU A 111 7.05 11.33 -13.80
N TRP A 112 6.08 12.23 -13.94
CA TRP A 112 5.69 12.78 -15.24
C TRP A 112 6.83 13.52 -15.91
N LEU A 113 7.58 14.37 -15.20
CA LEU A 113 8.78 15.03 -15.72
C LEU A 113 9.85 14.04 -16.16
N LYS A 114 9.98 12.90 -15.47
CA LYS A 114 10.90 11.81 -15.82
C LYS A 114 10.40 10.92 -16.95
N LYS A 115 9.24 11.24 -17.54
CA LYS A 115 8.59 10.44 -18.61
C LYS A 115 8.38 8.97 -18.18
N ALA A 116 8.07 8.73 -16.90
CA ALA A 116 7.74 7.38 -16.43
C ALA A 116 6.51 6.84 -17.20
N PRO A 117 6.49 5.54 -17.57
CA PRO A 117 5.37 4.96 -18.28
C PRO A 117 4.08 5.07 -17.44
N PHE A 118 2.98 5.47 -18.07
CA PHE A 118 1.67 5.64 -17.45
C PHE A 118 0.75 4.51 -17.90
N PHE A 119 0.22 3.73 -16.94
CA PHE A 119 -0.72 2.64 -17.19
C PHE A 119 -2.14 3.09 -16.85
N ILE A 120 -3.01 3.02 -17.84
CA ILE A 120 -4.44 3.33 -17.68
C ILE A 120 -5.11 2.20 -16.92
N HIS A 121 -6.15 2.53 -16.13
CA HIS A 121 -6.95 1.52 -15.43
C HIS A 121 -7.56 0.53 -16.44
N PRO A 122 -7.52 -0.80 -16.19
CA PRO A 122 -8.01 -1.81 -17.13
C PRO A 122 -9.43 -1.52 -17.64
N ASP A 123 -10.38 -1.21 -16.76
CA ASP A 123 -11.78 -0.95 -17.13
C ASP A 123 -11.97 0.30 -18.02
N LYS A 124 -11.01 1.24 -17.98
CA LYS A 124 -11.04 2.44 -18.84
C LYS A 124 -10.28 2.27 -20.14
N ALA A 125 -9.42 1.26 -20.25
CA ALA A 125 -8.70 0.98 -21.46
C ALA A 125 -9.62 0.51 -22.60
N ASP A 126 -10.71 -0.17 -22.27
CA ASP A 126 -11.68 -0.66 -23.24
C ASP A 126 -12.56 0.45 -23.81
N LEU A 127 -12.91 1.47 -23.01
CA LEU A 127 -13.68 2.63 -23.43
C LEU A 127 -12.93 3.56 -24.43
N ILE A 128 -11.60 3.49 -24.44
CA ILE A 128 -10.79 4.32 -25.35
C ILE A 128 -10.60 3.62 -26.72
N LYS A 129 -10.80 2.30 -26.80
CA LYS A 129 -10.70 1.55 -28.05
C LYS A 129 -11.97 1.60 -28.90
N GLU A 130 -13.11 2.03 -28.32
CA GLU A 130 -14.40 2.13 -29.03
C GLU A 130 -14.67 3.52 -29.65
N ASN A 131 -13.78 4.50 -29.52
CA ASN A 131 -13.80 5.80 -30.18
C ASN A 131 -12.60 5.96 -31.11
#